data_97b0ce74656a6b0f9bd6f0bedcc78041
#
_entry.id   97b0ce74656a6b0f9bd6f0bedcc78041
#
_cell.length_a   1.000
_cell.length_b   1.000
_cell.length_c   1.000
_cell.angle_alpha   90.00
_cell.angle_beta   90.00
_cell.angle_gamma   90.00
#
_symmetry.space_group_name_H-M   'P 1'
#
loop_
_entity.id
_entity.type
_entity.pdbx_description
1 polymer ?
#
loop_
_entity_poly.entity_id
_entity_poly.type
_entity_poly.pdbx_seq_one_letter_code
_entity_poly.pdbx_strand_id
1 'polypeptide(L)'
;MLLVRSLVFDFCLYAVMGIYGIVFAPAALWSPDGAYAAIRAYCRTMFWLLRALCGLKVEVRGTVPQGEVIVAAKHQSFLDILMLASTLPRASFIMKKELRWAPVLGLYALRIGSTPVARGQKSRAMKDMVAHAGKSSSEPRQLVIYPQGTRVAPGAYLPYKVGTGVLYERLGQPCVPAATNAGVFWGRRSLYRRPGTAVLEFLEPIPSGVPIPAFMARVEAVVEAASDRLMREAGWAPGGTAAAAG
;
A
#
# COMPACT_ATOMS: atom_id res chain seq x y z
N MET A 1 -2.88 -17.16 23.29
CA MET A 1 -3.31 -17.72 22.00
C MET A 1 -3.06 -16.77 20.80
N LEU A 2 -3.38 -15.47 20.89
CA LEU A 2 -3.19 -14.53 19.74
C LEU A 2 -1.75 -14.42 19.23
N LEU A 3 -0.75 -14.36 20.13
CA LEU A 3 0.65 -14.30 19.75
C LEU A 3 1.07 -15.53 18.93
N VAL A 4 0.71 -16.73 19.38
CA VAL A 4 1.06 -17.99 18.67
C VAL A 4 0.45 -18.01 17.27
N ARG A 5 -0.83 -17.66 17.13
CA ARG A 5 -1.50 -17.54 15.82
C ARG A 5 -0.81 -16.51 14.91
N SER A 6 -0.39 -15.38 15.48
CA SER A 6 0.32 -14.34 14.74
C SER A 6 1.71 -14.80 14.30
N LEU A 7 2.44 -15.54 15.13
CA LEU A 7 3.76 -16.10 14.77
C LEU A 7 3.64 -17.19 13.69
N VAL A 8 2.61 -18.05 13.79
CA VAL A 8 2.30 -19.03 12.73
C VAL A 8 1.99 -18.32 11.41
N PHE A 9 1.20 -17.24 11.47
CA PHE A 9 0.95 -16.43 10.29
C PHE A 9 2.23 -15.80 9.72
N ASP A 10 3.12 -15.27 10.57
CA ASP A 10 4.39 -14.69 10.12
C ASP A 10 5.30 -15.73 9.46
N PHE A 11 5.36 -16.95 9.99
CA PHE A 11 6.05 -18.05 9.34
C PHE A 11 5.45 -18.34 7.96
N CYS A 12 4.12 -18.48 7.88
CA CYS A 12 3.41 -18.69 6.61
C CYS A 12 3.63 -17.54 5.61
N LEU A 13 3.67 -16.28 6.08
CA LEU A 13 3.92 -15.10 5.26
C LEU A 13 5.21 -15.25 4.45
N TYR A 14 6.30 -15.64 5.10
CA TYR A 14 7.60 -15.79 4.41
C TYR A 14 7.72 -17.11 3.66
N ALA A 15 7.23 -18.22 4.21
CA ALA A 15 7.26 -19.51 3.55
C ALA A 15 6.49 -19.53 2.23
N VAL A 16 5.25 -19.02 2.25
CA VAL A 16 4.41 -18.91 1.04
C VAL A 16 5.01 -17.90 0.06
N MET A 17 5.62 -16.81 0.53
CA MET A 17 6.34 -15.87 -0.34
C MET A 17 7.47 -16.57 -1.10
N GLY A 18 8.28 -17.38 -0.42
CA GLY A 18 9.33 -18.16 -1.04
C GLY A 18 8.81 -19.18 -2.05
N ILE A 19 7.80 -19.96 -1.66
CA ILE A 19 7.17 -20.98 -2.52
C ILE A 19 6.58 -20.33 -3.77
N TYR A 20 5.77 -19.27 -3.61
CA TYR A 20 5.16 -18.58 -4.77
C TYR A 20 6.19 -17.86 -5.61
N GLY A 21 7.23 -17.31 -4.98
CA GLY A 21 8.36 -16.71 -5.67
C GLY A 21 9.05 -17.68 -6.63
N ILE A 22 9.17 -18.95 -6.26
CA ILE A 22 9.76 -20.02 -7.09
C ILE A 22 8.76 -20.54 -8.12
N VAL A 23 7.55 -20.89 -7.68
CA VAL A 23 6.51 -21.50 -8.54
C VAL A 23 6.10 -20.57 -9.69
N PHE A 24 5.94 -19.28 -9.39
CA PHE A 24 5.55 -18.29 -10.39
C PHE A 24 6.74 -17.63 -11.11
N ALA A 25 8.00 -17.97 -10.76
CA ALA A 25 9.17 -17.36 -11.39
C ALA A 25 9.16 -17.49 -12.92
N PRO A 26 8.88 -18.65 -13.53
CA PRO A 26 8.83 -18.75 -15.00
C PRO A 26 7.85 -17.77 -15.62
N ALA A 27 6.62 -17.70 -15.10
CA ALA A 27 5.59 -16.79 -15.60
C ALA A 27 5.95 -15.32 -15.38
N ALA A 28 6.49 -14.98 -14.21
CA ALA A 28 6.91 -13.62 -13.90
C ALA A 28 8.12 -13.15 -14.71
N LEU A 29 9.05 -14.04 -15.04
CA LEU A 29 10.17 -13.73 -15.93
C LEU A 29 9.72 -13.59 -17.38
N TRP A 30 8.72 -14.37 -17.80
CA TRP A 30 8.15 -14.28 -19.15
C TRP A 30 7.40 -12.97 -19.37
N SER A 31 6.49 -12.58 -18.46
CA SER A 31 5.66 -11.39 -18.62
C SER A 31 5.39 -10.64 -17.30
N PRO A 32 5.13 -9.32 -17.35
CA PRO A 32 4.62 -8.59 -16.19
C PRO A 32 3.29 -9.15 -15.65
N ASP A 33 2.43 -9.68 -16.51
CA ASP A 33 1.15 -10.28 -16.11
C ASP A 33 1.33 -11.50 -15.22
N GLY A 34 2.36 -12.31 -15.49
CA GLY A 34 2.76 -13.42 -14.63
C GLY A 34 3.17 -12.93 -13.24
N ALA A 35 3.86 -11.79 -13.14
CA ALA A 35 4.19 -11.20 -11.85
C ALA A 35 2.95 -10.67 -11.11
N TYR A 36 2.01 -10.01 -11.81
CA TYR A 36 0.73 -9.58 -11.21
C TYR A 36 -0.11 -10.77 -10.75
N ALA A 37 -0.16 -11.86 -11.54
CA ALA A 37 -0.86 -13.08 -11.16
C ALA A 37 -0.30 -13.70 -9.88
N ALA A 38 1.03 -13.79 -9.78
CA ALA A 38 1.72 -14.28 -8.58
C ALA A 38 1.41 -13.43 -7.34
N ILE A 39 1.52 -12.10 -7.47
CA ILE A 39 1.25 -11.16 -6.37
C ILE A 39 -0.20 -11.30 -5.90
N ARG A 40 -1.17 -11.36 -6.83
CA ARG A 40 -2.59 -11.55 -6.46
C ARG A 40 -2.85 -12.90 -5.81
N ALA A 41 -2.24 -13.97 -6.31
CA ALA A 41 -2.37 -15.30 -5.72
C ALA A 41 -1.80 -15.31 -4.29
N TYR A 42 -0.61 -14.72 -4.09
CA TYR A 42 0.00 -14.54 -2.79
C TYR A 42 -0.88 -13.74 -1.83
N CYS A 43 -1.37 -12.57 -2.26
CA CYS A 43 -2.25 -11.73 -1.43
C CYS A 43 -3.53 -12.45 -1.02
N ARG A 44 -4.19 -13.17 -1.94
CA ARG A 44 -5.39 -13.98 -1.64
C ARG A 44 -5.12 -15.04 -0.59
N THR A 45 -3.99 -15.75 -0.72
CA THR A 45 -3.57 -16.75 0.27
C THR A 45 -3.31 -16.09 1.63
N MET A 46 -2.65 -14.92 1.66
CA MET A 46 -2.41 -14.19 2.90
C MET A 46 -3.70 -13.72 3.57
N PHE A 47 -4.68 -13.23 2.81
CA PHE A 47 -5.99 -12.81 3.36
C PHE A 47 -6.78 -14.01 3.91
N TRP A 48 -6.72 -15.15 3.23
CA TRP A 48 -7.30 -16.38 3.75
C TRP A 48 -6.65 -16.82 5.06
N LEU A 49 -5.31 -16.82 5.14
CA LEU A 49 -4.57 -17.17 6.35
C LEU A 49 -4.83 -16.17 7.49
N LEU A 50 -4.87 -14.86 7.22
CA LEU A 50 -5.23 -13.84 8.21
C LEU A 50 -6.61 -14.10 8.80
N ARG A 51 -7.56 -14.41 7.94
CA ARG A 51 -8.94 -14.74 8.38
C ARG A 51 -8.98 -16.02 9.19
N ALA A 52 -8.34 -17.10 8.72
CA ALA A 52 -8.38 -18.41 9.34
C ALA A 52 -7.62 -18.46 10.67
N LEU A 53 -6.42 -17.91 10.72
CA LEU A 53 -5.54 -17.98 11.89
C LEU A 53 -5.80 -16.86 12.89
N CYS A 54 -5.99 -15.63 12.40
CA CYS A 54 -6.04 -14.45 13.25
C CYS A 54 -7.45 -13.82 13.37
N GLY A 55 -8.43 -14.29 12.61
CA GLY A 55 -9.75 -13.67 12.58
C GLY A 55 -9.77 -12.27 11.93
N LEU A 56 -8.71 -11.91 11.18
CA LEU A 56 -8.60 -10.62 10.53
C LEU A 56 -9.10 -10.72 9.08
N LYS A 57 -10.18 -9.99 8.81
CA LYS A 57 -10.80 -9.87 7.48
C LYS A 57 -10.26 -8.65 6.75
N VAL A 58 -10.35 -8.67 5.43
CA VAL A 58 -10.01 -7.55 4.54
C VAL A 58 -11.25 -7.15 3.76
N GLU A 59 -11.52 -5.84 3.70
CA GLU A 59 -12.62 -5.24 2.96
C GLU A 59 -12.11 -4.09 2.10
N VAL A 60 -12.66 -3.96 0.89
CA VAL A 60 -12.38 -2.85 -0.02
C VAL A 60 -13.66 -2.07 -0.24
N ARG A 61 -13.60 -0.74 -0.08
CA ARG A 61 -14.70 0.20 -0.28
C ARG A 61 -14.37 1.22 -1.36
N GLY A 62 -15.41 1.83 -1.91
CA GLY A 62 -15.28 2.82 -2.98
C GLY A 62 -15.00 2.20 -4.34
N THR A 63 -14.85 3.06 -5.35
CA THR A 63 -14.61 2.64 -6.73
C THR A 63 -13.12 2.37 -6.95
N VAL A 64 -12.80 1.13 -7.34
CA VAL A 64 -11.42 0.76 -7.67
C VAL A 64 -10.96 1.53 -8.91
N PRO A 65 -9.89 2.34 -8.81
CA PRO A 65 -9.45 3.15 -9.93
C PRO A 65 -8.93 2.29 -11.09
N GLN A 66 -9.28 2.73 -12.30
CA GLN A 66 -8.86 2.12 -13.56
C GLN A 66 -7.97 3.12 -14.33
N GLY A 67 -7.27 2.62 -15.34
CA GLY A 67 -6.45 3.47 -16.21
C GLY A 67 -5.19 4.01 -15.55
N GLU A 68 -4.69 5.13 -16.05
CA GLU A 68 -3.50 5.81 -15.52
C GLU A 68 -3.89 6.81 -14.46
N VAL A 69 -3.62 6.48 -13.19
CA VAL A 69 -3.92 7.35 -12.05
C VAL A 69 -2.83 7.23 -10.98
N ILE A 70 -2.66 8.29 -10.20
CA ILE A 70 -1.90 8.26 -8.96
C ILE A 70 -2.84 7.81 -7.85
N VAL A 71 -2.42 6.85 -7.02
CA VAL A 71 -3.12 6.47 -5.80
C VAL A 71 -2.33 6.99 -4.60
N ALA A 72 -2.82 8.06 -3.97
CA ALA A 72 -2.20 8.65 -2.78
C ALA A 72 -2.78 7.99 -1.52
N ALA A 73 -2.08 7.01 -0.96
CA ALA A 73 -2.61 6.15 0.08
C ALA A 73 -2.05 6.45 1.48
N LYS A 74 -2.91 6.33 2.51
CA LYS A 74 -2.47 6.23 3.89
C LYS A 74 -1.62 4.98 4.08
N HIS A 75 -0.51 5.11 4.83
CA HIS A 75 0.39 3.98 5.08
C HIS A 75 0.50 3.71 6.58
N GLN A 76 -0.10 2.64 7.06
CA GLN A 76 -0.09 2.26 8.47
C GLN A 76 0.54 0.88 8.71
N SER A 77 0.49 -0.01 7.71
CA SER A 77 0.78 -1.43 7.86
C SER A 77 1.52 -2.00 6.64
N PHE A 78 1.97 -3.23 6.74
CA PHE A 78 2.30 -4.03 5.55
C PHE A 78 1.03 -4.53 4.83
N LEU A 79 -0.06 -4.66 5.58
CA LEU A 79 -1.34 -5.13 5.05
C LEU A 79 -1.91 -4.18 3.99
N ASP A 80 -1.75 -2.85 4.15
CA ASP A 80 -2.23 -1.88 3.15
C ASP A 80 -1.53 -2.04 1.79
N ILE A 81 -0.26 -2.46 1.78
CA ILE A 81 0.45 -2.79 0.54
C ILE A 81 -0.19 -4.01 -0.13
N LEU A 82 -0.47 -5.08 0.64
CA LEU A 82 -1.11 -6.29 0.11
C LEU A 82 -2.51 -5.99 -0.43
N MET A 83 -3.27 -5.15 0.27
CA MET A 83 -4.61 -4.74 -0.15
C MET A 83 -4.56 -3.98 -1.47
N LEU A 84 -3.70 -2.98 -1.60
CA LEU A 84 -3.53 -2.21 -2.84
C LEU A 84 -3.01 -3.09 -3.99
N ALA A 85 -1.99 -3.93 -3.73
CA ALA A 85 -1.40 -4.80 -4.74
C ALA A 85 -2.36 -5.88 -5.28
N SER A 86 -3.33 -6.31 -4.46
CA SER A 86 -4.34 -7.29 -4.87
C SER A 86 -5.53 -6.68 -5.57
N THR A 87 -5.88 -5.43 -5.22
CA THR A 87 -7.12 -4.78 -5.67
C THR A 87 -6.93 -3.99 -6.96
N LEU A 88 -5.81 -3.27 -7.08
CA LEU A 88 -5.53 -2.47 -8.26
C LEU A 88 -5.19 -3.37 -9.46
N PRO A 89 -5.73 -3.08 -10.66
CA PRO A 89 -5.47 -3.88 -11.87
C PRO A 89 -3.98 -4.00 -12.21
N ARG A 90 -3.25 -2.87 -12.16
CA ARG A 90 -1.83 -2.80 -12.49
C ARG A 90 -1.08 -1.89 -11.52
N ALA A 91 -1.12 -2.26 -10.23
CA ALA A 91 -0.42 -1.52 -9.18
C ALA A 91 1.08 -1.43 -9.45
N SER A 92 1.64 -0.23 -9.37
CA SER A 92 3.07 -0.01 -9.26
C SER A 92 3.34 0.91 -8.07
N PHE A 93 4.47 0.73 -7.38
CA PHE A 93 4.71 1.40 -6.10
C PHE A 93 5.95 2.27 -6.13
N ILE A 94 5.85 3.45 -5.51
CA ILE A 94 7.05 4.19 -5.12
C ILE A 94 7.60 3.51 -3.86
N MET A 95 8.74 2.85 -3.98
CA MET A 95 9.30 2.03 -2.90
C MET A 95 10.68 2.51 -2.46
N LYS A 96 11.11 2.10 -1.27
CA LYS A 96 12.46 2.37 -0.76
C LYS A 96 13.49 1.65 -1.63
N LYS A 97 14.61 2.32 -2.02
CA LYS A 97 15.62 1.80 -2.96
C LYS A 97 16.19 0.45 -2.52
N GLU A 98 16.37 0.25 -1.22
CA GLU A 98 16.94 -0.98 -0.68
C GLU A 98 16.04 -2.20 -0.86
N LEU A 99 14.71 -2.00 -1.00
CA LEU A 99 13.77 -3.08 -1.24
C LEU A 99 13.98 -3.81 -2.58
N ARG A 100 14.68 -3.20 -3.53
CA ARG A 100 15.04 -3.86 -4.79
C ARG A 100 15.90 -5.10 -4.59
N TRP A 101 16.63 -5.16 -3.46
CA TRP A 101 17.50 -6.28 -3.10
C TRP A 101 16.80 -7.31 -2.20
N ALA A 102 15.58 -7.06 -1.77
CA ALA A 102 14.84 -8.03 -0.98
C ALA A 102 14.52 -9.26 -1.84
N PRO A 103 14.89 -10.46 -1.39
CA PRO A 103 14.58 -11.69 -2.12
C PRO A 103 13.08 -11.78 -2.44
N VAL A 104 12.73 -12.29 -3.61
CA VAL A 104 11.37 -12.40 -4.14
C VAL A 104 10.67 -11.05 -4.26
N LEU A 105 10.43 -10.34 -3.15
CA LEU A 105 9.70 -9.07 -3.14
C LEU A 105 10.32 -8.03 -4.07
N GLY A 106 11.64 -7.88 -4.06
CA GLY A 106 12.35 -6.91 -4.92
C GLY A 106 12.20 -7.24 -6.40
N LEU A 107 12.39 -8.50 -6.76
CA LEU A 107 12.24 -8.98 -8.14
C LEU A 107 10.83 -8.71 -8.67
N TYR A 108 9.81 -9.14 -7.93
CA TYR A 108 8.42 -8.99 -8.34
C TYR A 108 7.98 -7.51 -8.37
N ALA A 109 8.42 -6.70 -7.38
CA ALA A 109 8.16 -5.26 -7.36
C ALA A 109 8.76 -4.56 -8.59
N LEU A 110 10.00 -4.89 -8.97
CA LEU A 110 10.63 -4.35 -10.18
C LEU A 110 9.91 -4.81 -11.44
N ARG A 111 9.48 -6.08 -11.47
CA ARG A 111 8.81 -6.65 -12.64
C ARG A 111 7.46 -6.00 -12.93
N ILE A 112 6.72 -5.57 -11.90
CA ILE A 112 5.49 -4.77 -12.05
C ILE A 112 5.74 -3.27 -12.24
N GLY A 113 6.99 -2.84 -12.44
CA GLY A 113 7.36 -1.45 -12.71
C GLY A 113 7.37 -0.55 -11.49
N SER A 114 7.53 -1.08 -10.28
CA SER A 114 7.69 -0.25 -9.08
C SER A 114 8.99 0.54 -9.13
N THR A 115 8.95 1.78 -8.64
CA THR A 115 10.05 2.76 -8.71
C THR A 115 10.83 2.81 -7.40
N PRO A 116 12.09 2.33 -7.37
CA PRO A 116 12.95 2.45 -6.19
C PRO A 116 13.45 3.88 -6.02
N VAL A 117 13.23 4.48 -4.84
CA VAL A 117 13.60 5.86 -4.53
C VAL A 117 14.56 5.92 -3.34
N ALA A 118 15.68 6.63 -3.50
CA ALA A 118 16.61 6.91 -2.40
C ALA A 118 16.02 7.99 -1.47
N ARG A 119 15.74 7.63 -0.23
CA ARG A 119 15.27 8.57 0.79
C ARG A 119 16.44 9.41 1.29
N GLY A 120 16.28 10.75 1.34
CA GLY A 120 17.30 11.67 1.83
C GLY A 120 17.95 12.57 0.76
N GLN A 121 17.93 12.18 -0.49
CA GLN A 121 18.42 13.01 -1.63
C GLN A 121 17.24 13.67 -2.35
N LYS A 122 16.65 14.71 -1.75
CA LYS A 122 15.36 15.29 -2.16
C LYS A 122 15.24 15.57 -3.67
N SER A 123 16.20 16.28 -4.29
CA SER A 123 16.14 16.66 -5.71
C SER A 123 16.40 15.48 -6.66
N ARG A 124 17.37 14.61 -6.35
CA ARG A 124 17.72 13.45 -7.19
C ARG A 124 16.63 12.39 -7.12
N ALA A 125 16.14 12.09 -5.90
CA ALA A 125 15.03 11.17 -5.71
C ALA A 125 13.77 11.59 -6.47
N MET A 126 13.51 12.90 -6.54
CA MET A 126 12.38 13.45 -7.29
C MET A 126 12.57 13.27 -8.80
N LYS A 127 13.75 13.60 -9.33
CA LYS A 127 14.06 13.41 -10.77
C LYS A 127 13.93 11.93 -11.16
N ASP A 128 14.51 11.03 -10.36
CA ASP A 128 14.46 9.60 -10.60
C ASP A 128 13.01 9.08 -10.54
N MET A 129 12.22 9.57 -9.59
CA MET A 129 10.82 9.19 -9.42
C MET A 129 9.98 9.62 -10.63
N VAL A 130 10.10 10.84 -11.08
CA VAL A 130 9.39 11.36 -12.27
C VAL A 130 9.87 10.64 -13.53
N ALA A 131 11.17 10.45 -13.70
CA ALA A 131 11.72 9.78 -14.88
C ALA A 131 11.32 8.30 -14.99
N HIS A 132 11.18 7.59 -13.86
CA HIS A 132 10.74 6.19 -13.85
C HIS A 132 9.21 6.06 -13.91
N ALA A 133 8.48 6.91 -13.21
CA ALA A 133 7.02 6.91 -13.24
C ALA A 133 6.46 7.37 -14.60
N GLY A 134 7.13 8.33 -15.25
CA GLY A 134 6.79 8.82 -16.59
C GLY A 134 7.26 7.94 -17.74
N LYS A 135 7.99 6.84 -17.48
CA LYS A 135 8.26 5.85 -18.54
C LYS A 135 6.95 5.16 -18.87
N SER A 136 6.36 5.57 -19.98
CA SER A 136 5.18 4.95 -20.56
C SER A 136 5.39 3.45 -20.64
N SER A 137 4.66 2.70 -19.84
CA SER A 137 4.45 1.29 -20.16
C SER A 137 3.41 1.25 -21.27
N SER A 138 3.47 0.23 -22.14
CA SER A 138 2.44 -0.02 -23.15
C SER A 138 1.02 -0.15 -22.57
N GLU A 139 0.89 -0.19 -21.26
CA GLU A 139 -0.36 -0.39 -20.55
C GLU A 139 -0.52 0.54 -19.35
N PRO A 140 -1.75 1.10 -19.15
CA PRO A 140 -2.05 2.03 -18.07
C PRO A 140 -1.82 1.40 -16.70
N ARG A 141 -1.23 2.17 -15.76
CA ARG A 141 -0.88 1.70 -14.41
C ARG A 141 -1.44 2.62 -13.34
N GLN A 142 -1.73 2.04 -12.19
CA GLN A 142 -2.07 2.77 -10.98
C GLN A 142 -0.79 2.94 -10.15
N LEU A 143 -0.27 4.17 -10.12
CA LEU A 143 0.96 4.50 -9.39
C LEU A 143 0.66 4.79 -7.93
N VAL A 144 0.98 3.87 -7.04
CA VAL A 144 0.78 4.02 -5.61
C VAL A 144 1.94 4.81 -4.99
N ILE A 145 1.58 5.90 -4.31
CA ILE A 145 2.49 6.68 -3.48
C ILE A 145 1.93 6.81 -2.07
N TYR A 146 2.83 6.74 -1.08
CA TYR A 146 2.52 7.02 0.31
C TYR A 146 3.03 8.40 0.67
N PRO A 147 2.17 9.44 0.77
CA PRO A 147 2.60 10.84 0.89
C PRO A 147 3.46 11.12 2.13
N GLN A 148 3.23 10.42 3.22
CA GLN A 148 4.03 10.52 4.45
C GLN A 148 5.43 9.88 4.28
N GLY A 149 5.62 9.03 3.28
CA GLY A 149 6.88 8.35 2.95
C GLY A 149 7.31 7.28 3.94
N THR A 150 6.50 6.96 4.95
CA THR A 150 6.74 5.88 5.92
C THR A 150 5.41 5.43 6.53
N ARG A 151 5.42 4.27 7.19
CA ARG A 151 4.26 3.81 7.97
C ARG A 151 4.08 4.67 9.22
N VAL A 152 2.86 5.20 9.39
CA VAL A 152 2.45 6.05 10.52
C VAL A 152 1.43 5.28 11.34
N ALA A 153 1.65 5.19 12.64
CA ALA A 153 0.77 4.46 13.55
C ALA A 153 -0.63 5.12 13.63
N PRO A 154 -1.69 4.36 13.94
CA PRO A 154 -2.99 4.92 14.26
C PRO A 154 -2.91 6.06 15.26
N GLY A 155 -3.58 7.17 14.98
CA GLY A 155 -3.59 8.37 15.81
C GLY A 155 -2.33 9.24 15.80
N ALA A 156 -1.25 8.78 15.15
CA ALA A 156 -0.05 9.60 14.97
C ALA A 156 -0.17 10.43 13.69
N TYR A 157 0.32 11.65 13.73
CA TYR A 157 0.39 12.54 12.60
C TYR A 157 1.82 12.66 12.08
N LEU A 158 1.96 12.68 10.77
CA LEU A 158 3.20 13.01 10.07
C LEU A 158 2.84 13.81 8.81
N PRO A 159 3.43 15.00 8.59
CA PRO A 159 3.07 15.84 7.46
C PRO A 159 3.34 15.16 6.10
N TYR A 160 2.49 15.46 5.15
CA TYR A 160 2.61 14.96 3.79
C TYR A 160 3.76 15.64 3.05
N LYS A 161 4.56 14.87 2.34
CA LYS A 161 5.72 15.36 1.61
C LYS A 161 5.30 15.97 0.27
N VAL A 162 5.77 17.16 -0.01
CA VAL A 162 5.50 17.89 -1.26
C VAL A 162 5.83 17.09 -2.53
N GLY A 163 6.68 16.06 -2.40
CA GLY A 163 7.02 15.17 -3.50
C GLY A 163 5.82 14.48 -4.17
N THR A 164 4.74 14.26 -3.44
CA THR A 164 3.49 13.74 -4.00
C THR A 164 2.85 14.76 -4.93
N GLY A 165 2.82 16.04 -4.56
CA GLY A 165 2.30 17.12 -5.39
C GLY A 165 3.13 17.37 -6.64
N VAL A 166 4.47 17.33 -6.51
CA VAL A 166 5.36 17.46 -7.69
C VAL A 166 5.17 16.29 -8.66
N LEU A 167 4.99 15.06 -8.15
CA LEU A 167 4.72 13.91 -9.00
C LEU A 167 3.37 14.05 -9.72
N TYR A 168 2.33 14.45 -9.00
CA TYR A 168 1.00 14.70 -9.55
C TYR A 168 1.03 15.75 -10.67
N GLU A 169 1.67 16.90 -10.44
CA GLU A 169 1.80 17.96 -11.46
C GLU A 169 2.57 17.47 -12.68
N ARG A 170 3.70 16.77 -12.47
CA ARG A 170 4.57 16.31 -13.57
C ARG A 170 3.97 15.22 -14.43
N LEU A 171 3.17 14.33 -13.84
CA LEU A 171 2.51 13.26 -14.59
C LEU A 171 1.22 13.74 -15.25
N GLY A 172 0.61 14.82 -14.77
CA GLY A 172 -0.66 15.34 -15.31
C GLY A 172 -1.82 14.36 -15.18
N GLN A 173 -1.71 13.38 -14.28
CA GLN A 173 -2.72 12.33 -14.07
C GLN A 173 -3.65 12.70 -12.92
N PRO A 174 -4.93 12.24 -12.94
CA PRO A 174 -5.79 12.36 -11.78
C PRO A 174 -5.24 11.57 -10.59
N CYS A 175 -5.62 11.98 -9.38
CA CYS A 175 -5.21 11.30 -8.17
C CYS A 175 -6.44 10.74 -7.44
N VAL A 176 -6.39 9.45 -7.08
CA VAL A 176 -7.39 8.81 -6.21
C VAL A 176 -6.79 8.68 -4.81
N PRO A 177 -7.27 9.46 -3.82
CA PRO A 177 -6.86 9.28 -2.44
C PRO A 177 -7.36 7.94 -1.90
N ALA A 178 -6.58 7.29 -1.03
CA ALA A 178 -6.98 6.03 -0.42
C ALA A 178 -6.70 6.01 1.09
N ALA A 179 -7.72 5.65 1.86
CA ALA A 179 -7.69 5.60 3.32
C ALA A 179 -7.65 4.16 3.82
N THR A 180 -7.15 3.94 5.04
CA THR A 180 -7.15 2.62 5.67
C THR A 180 -7.09 2.69 7.19
N ASN A 181 -7.60 1.65 7.85
CA ASN A 181 -7.45 1.38 9.27
C ASN A 181 -6.53 0.18 9.56
N ALA A 182 -5.80 -0.32 8.56
CA ALA A 182 -5.03 -1.56 8.66
C ALA A 182 -4.03 -1.59 9.83
N GLY A 183 -3.53 -0.42 10.26
CA GLY A 183 -2.60 -0.29 11.37
C GLY A 183 -3.21 -0.63 12.73
N VAL A 184 -4.53 -0.57 12.89
CA VAL A 184 -5.24 -0.96 14.13
C VAL A 184 -5.07 -2.46 14.39
N PHE A 185 -5.08 -3.25 13.33
CA PHE A 185 -5.04 -4.72 13.40
C PHE A 185 -3.63 -5.27 13.22
N TRP A 186 -2.83 -4.64 12.35
CA TRP A 186 -1.46 -5.03 12.07
C TRP A 186 -0.54 -3.80 12.04
N GLY A 187 -0.16 -3.34 13.22
CA GLY A 187 0.72 -2.18 13.37
C GLY A 187 2.15 -2.42 12.88
N ARG A 188 2.86 -1.33 12.64
CA ARG A 188 4.28 -1.37 12.26
C ARG A 188 5.11 -2.06 13.35
N ARG A 189 5.90 -3.06 12.98
CA ARG A 189 6.74 -3.88 13.89
C ARG A 189 5.96 -4.63 14.98
N SER A 190 4.64 -4.71 14.89
CA SER A 190 3.84 -5.49 15.81
C SER A 190 4.00 -6.99 15.52
N LEU A 191 4.14 -7.79 16.56
CA LEU A 191 4.07 -9.25 16.48
C LEU A 191 2.62 -9.77 16.49
N TYR A 192 1.65 -8.89 16.74
CA TYR A 192 0.25 -9.26 16.84
C TYR A 192 -0.52 -8.95 15.56
N ARG A 193 -1.38 -9.87 15.15
CA ARG A 193 -2.41 -9.75 14.12
C ARG A 193 -3.75 -9.84 14.82
N ARG A 194 -4.36 -8.67 15.11
CA ARG A 194 -5.60 -8.60 15.88
C ARG A 194 -6.79 -8.98 15.02
N PRO A 195 -7.82 -9.66 15.57
CA PRO A 195 -9.04 -9.93 14.85
C PRO A 195 -9.81 -8.66 14.53
N GLY A 196 -10.64 -8.70 13.49
CA GLY A 196 -11.48 -7.59 13.05
C GLY A 196 -11.52 -7.45 11.54
N THR A 197 -11.84 -6.24 11.05
CA THR A 197 -11.93 -5.95 9.61
C THR A 197 -11.03 -4.77 9.24
N ALA A 198 -9.96 -5.07 8.52
CA ALA A 198 -9.12 -4.05 7.90
C ALA A 198 -9.77 -3.58 6.60
N VAL A 199 -9.96 -2.27 6.49
CA VAL A 199 -10.60 -1.61 5.35
C VAL A 199 -9.57 -0.82 4.56
N LEU A 200 -9.64 -0.95 3.22
CA LEU A 200 -9.06 -0.03 2.24
C LEU A 200 -10.21 0.68 1.54
N GLU A 201 -10.21 2.01 1.56
CA GLU A 201 -11.26 2.80 0.93
C GLU A 201 -10.67 3.74 -0.10
N PHE A 202 -11.13 3.62 -1.35
CA PHE A 202 -10.84 4.58 -2.41
C PHE A 202 -11.84 5.73 -2.32
N LEU A 203 -11.31 6.95 -2.30
CA LEU A 203 -12.09 8.18 -2.14
C LEU A 203 -12.31 8.84 -3.52
N GLU A 204 -13.09 9.93 -3.53
CA GLU A 204 -13.37 10.68 -4.74
C GLU A 204 -12.08 11.16 -5.44
N PRO A 205 -11.97 10.96 -6.75
CA PRO A 205 -10.81 11.40 -7.52
C PRO A 205 -10.60 12.89 -7.46
N ILE A 206 -9.35 13.32 -7.41
CA ILE A 206 -8.93 14.70 -7.61
C ILE A 206 -8.48 14.82 -9.06
N PRO A 207 -9.12 15.67 -9.89
CA PRO A 207 -8.76 15.83 -11.30
C PRO A 207 -7.33 16.36 -11.44
N SER A 208 -6.69 16.13 -12.58
CA SER A 208 -5.40 16.76 -12.90
C SER A 208 -5.50 18.29 -13.00
N GLY A 209 -4.38 18.99 -12.82
CA GLY A 209 -4.30 20.44 -13.00
C GLY A 209 -4.62 21.28 -11.76
N VAL A 210 -4.93 20.67 -10.62
CA VAL A 210 -5.08 21.42 -9.36
C VAL A 210 -3.69 21.90 -8.89
N PRO A 211 -3.51 23.20 -8.50
CA PRO A 211 -2.24 23.69 -7.99
C PRO A 211 -1.70 22.90 -6.81
N ILE A 212 -0.38 22.64 -6.75
CA ILE A 212 0.25 21.78 -5.74
C ILE A 212 -0.21 22.08 -4.31
N PRO A 213 -0.24 23.35 -3.82
CA PRO A 213 -0.66 23.60 -2.44
C PRO A 213 -2.10 23.16 -2.16
N ALA A 214 -3.03 23.44 -3.06
CA ALA A 214 -4.43 23.05 -2.94
C ALA A 214 -4.61 21.54 -3.07
N PHE A 215 -3.90 20.89 -4.00
CA PHE A 215 -3.87 19.44 -4.14
C PHE A 215 -3.39 18.75 -2.86
N MET A 216 -2.25 19.18 -2.31
CA MET A 216 -1.68 18.58 -1.11
C MET A 216 -2.60 18.73 0.10
N ALA A 217 -3.16 19.94 0.31
CA ALA A 217 -4.12 20.20 1.38
C ALA A 217 -5.36 19.30 1.25
N ARG A 218 -5.90 19.16 0.03
CA ARG A 218 -7.08 18.32 -0.24
C ARG A 218 -6.79 16.84 0.00
N VAL A 219 -5.69 16.30 -0.55
CA VAL A 219 -5.31 14.88 -0.35
C VAL A 219 -5.16 14.58 1.13
N GLU A 220 -4.42 15.44 1.87
CA GLU A 220 -4.18 15.25 3.29
C GLU A 220 -5.50 15.26 4.07
N ALA A 221 -6.34 16.27 3.88
CA ALA A 221 -7.61 16.41 4.58
C ALA A 221 -8.54 15.20 4.37
N VAL A 222 -8.73 14.74 3.12
CA VAL A 222 -9.65 13.65 2.84
C VAL A 222 -9.13 12.29 3.29
N VAL A 223 -7.82 12.03 3.15
CA VAL A 223 -7.21 10.76 3.57
C VAL A 223 -7.16 10.62 5.09
N GLU A 224 -6.78 11.69 5.81
CA GLU A 224 -6.74 11.67 7.27
C GLU A 224 -8.16 11.54 7.85
N ALA A 225 -9.12 12.35 7.39
CA ALA A 225 -10.52 12.28 7.85
C ALA A 225 -11.15 10.90 7.63
N ALA A 226 -10.96 10.31 6.45
CA ALA A 226 -11.48 8.98 6.14
C ALA A 226 -10.76 7.89 6.95
N SER A 227 -9.43 7.97 7.12
CA SER A 227 -8.68 6.99 7.93
C SER A 227 -9.11 7.06 9.40
N ASP A 228 -9.32 8.26 9.95
CA ASP A 228 -9.80 8.45 11.32
C ASP A 228 -11.22 7.89 11.50
N ARG A 229 -12.10 8.09 10.52
CA ARG A 229 -13.44 7.48 10.52
C ARG A 229 -13.35 5.94 10.53
N LEU A 230 -12.57 5.36 9.63
CA LEU A 230 -12.37 3.91 9.54
C LEU A 230 -11.75 3.33 10.82
N MET A 231 -10.84 4.04 11.47
CA MET A 231 -10.27 3.63 12.76
C MET A 231 -11.33 3.64 13.86
N ARG A 232 -12.19 4.67 13.92
CA ARG A 232 -13.31 4.73 14.88
C ARG A 232 -14.33 3.62 14.63
N GLU A 233 -14.68 3.32 13.38
CA GLU A 233 -15.53 2.18 13.02
C GLU A 233 -14.94 0.84 13.49
N ALA A 234 -13.61 0.74 13.55
CA ALA A 234 -12.90 -0.42 14.07
C ALA A 234 -12.78 -0.45 15.62
N GLY A 235 -13.45 0.47 16.32
CA GLY A 235 -13.39 0.56 17.78
C GLY A 235 -12.09 1.18 18.33
N TRP A 236 -11.26 1.77 17.47
CA TRP A 236 -10.05 2.47 17.93
C TRP A 236 -10.40 3.88 18.46
N ALA A 237 -9.85 4.23 19.64
CA ALA A 237 -9.97 5.55 20.23
C ALA A 237 -8.57 6.15 20.49
N PRO A 238 -8.40 7.48 20.31
CA PRO A 238 -7.16 8.17 20.68
C PRO A 238 -6.84 7.95 22.16
N GLY A 239 -5.60 7.57 22.48
CA GLY A 239 -5.17 7.31 23.86
C GLY A 239 -5.57 5.96 24.45
N GLY A 240 -6.40 5.16 23.76
CA GLY A 240 -6.74 3.80 24.14
C GLY A 240 -5.71 2.80 23.61
N THR A 241 -5.16 1.97 24.47
CA THR A 241 -4.68 0.65 24.06
C THR A 241 -5.87 -0.05 23.43
N ALA A 242 -5.75 -0.49 22.15
CA ALA A 242 -6.84 -1.19 21.47
C ALA A 242 -7.46 -2.21 22.42
N ALA A 243 -8.75 -2.05 22.70
CA ALA A 243 -9.48 -2.89 23.64
C ALA A 243 -9.15 -4.36 23.37
N ALA A 244 -8.66 -5.05 24.37
CA ALA A 244 -8.49 -6.48 24.37
C ALA A 244 -9.90 -7.07 24.20
N ALA A 245 -10.26 -7.46 22.99
CA ALA A 245 -11.36 -8.38 22.78
C ALA A 245 -10.92 -9.71 23.37
N GLY A 246 -11.56 -10.10 24.48
CA GLY A 246 -11.36 -11.34 25.21
C GLY A 246 -11.64 -12.58 24.37
#